data_1a6f32d3d9237162de9c468758976ee3
#
_entry.id   1a6f32d3d9237162de9c468758976ee3
#
_cell.length_a   1.000
_cell.length_b   1.000
_cell.length_c   1.000
_cell.angle_alpha   90.00
_cell.angle_beta   90.00
_cell.angle_gamma   90.00
#
_symmetry.space_group_name_H-M   'P 1'
#
loop_
_entity.id
_entity.type
_entity.pdbx_description
1 polymer ?
#
loop_
_entity_poly.entity_id
_entity_poly.type
_entity_poly.pdbx_seq_one_letter_code
_entity_poly.pdbx_strand_id
1 'polypeptide(L)'
;MRRAGVIAILVTAAALAPVIAFDQGQTIAFTPAAGVPTFAVRPPVLTIKPGTIVDTKTYSRPGDYYEGGAWPGEVGPFHIEGAAAGDTLVVRILRLRLNRDTAVSRYSPGGISGVAGDSRTRMLNEPLPARAFTWRLDRVRNVGILDLPNSASKRIEVPLKPMLGRIAVAPAGQEAFGGLWPGDFGGNLDASDVKEGATVYLPVFHPGALFYFGDVHALQGDGEIIGSGLETTADLTFQFELIKGKRIRWPRIESDTHIMVAGSMRPLIDALRIAYVELIEWLVADYGFDKMEAFQVVSQVGEVRVANVVDPNYTVVAKFPKALLPR
;
A
#
# COMPACT_ATOMS: atom_id res chain seq x y z
N MET A 1 61.35 -8.51 -30.96
CA MET A 1 59.93 -8.17 -31.26
C MET A 1 59.17 -8.13 -29.94
N ARG A 2 58.90 -6.94 -29.40
CA ARG A 2 58.14 -6.75 -28.17
C ARG A 2 56.70 -6.46 -28.54
N ARG A 3 55.77 -7.32 -28.13
CA ARG A 3 54.33 -7.10 -28.32
C ARG A 3 53.84 -6.13 -27.23
N ALA A 4 53.36 -4.98 -27.63
CA ALA A 4 52.65 -4.05 -26.75
C ALA A 4 51.23 -4.56 -26.56
N GLY A 5 50.86 -4.89 -25.33
CA GLY A 5 49.49 -5.20 -24.96
C GLY A 5 48.74 -3.92 -24.73
N VAL A 6 47.63 -3.74 -25.47
CA VAL A 6 46.69 -2.63 -25.24
C VAL A 6 45.73 -3.08 -24.13
N ILE A 7 45.79 -2.42 -23.00
CA ILE A 7 44.84 -2.57 -21.90
C ILE A 7 43.63 -1.68 -22.24
N ALA A 8 42.49 -2.28 -22.61
CA ALA A 8 41.23 -1.56 -22.74
C ALA A 8 40.64 -1.38 -21.34
N ILE A 9 40.60 -0.13 -20.86
CA ILE A 9 39.90 0.23 -19.64
C ILE A 9 38.40 0.34 -20.00
N LEU A 10 37.62 -0.66 -19.60
CA LEU A 10 36.17 -0.54 -19.61
C LEU A 10 35.74 0.41 -18.47
N VAL A 11 35.34 1.62 -18.82
CA VAL A 11 34.65 2.53 -17.91
C VAL A 11 33.19 2.07 -17.87
N THR A 12 32.83 1.31 -16.85
CA THR A 12 31.45 1.04 -16.53
C THR A 12 30.84 2.31 -15.92
N ALA A 13 30.00 3.00 -16.67
CA ALA A 13 29.18 4.07 -16.12
C ALA A 13 28.17 3.45 -15.15
N ALA A 14 28.36 3.67 -13.85
CA ALA A 14 27.35 3.35 -12.85
C ALA A 14 26.10 4.19 -13.17
N ALA A 15 25.02 3.55 -13.50
CA ALA A 15 23.72 4.20 -13.64
C ALA A 15 23.26 4.62 -12.23
N LEU A 16 23.38 5.90 -11.92
CA LEU A 16 22.78 6.48 -10.72
C LEU A 16 21.25 6.31 -10.82
N ALA A 17 20.64 5.78 -9.76
CA ALA A 17 19.18 5.75 -9.67
C ALA A 17 18.64 7.17 -9.91
N PRO A 18 17.61 7.34 -10.74
CA PRO A 18 17.06 8.66 -11.02
C PRO A 18 16.49 9.23 -9.72
N VAL A 19 17.08 10.32 -9.25
CA VAL A 19 16.47 11.16 -8.21
C VAL A 19 15.25 11.80 -8.86
N ILE A 20 14.06 11.36 -8.47
CA ILE A 20 12.81 11.97 -8.92
C ILE A 20 12.72 13.33 -8.23
N ALA A 21 13.05 14.40 -8.96
CA ALA A 21 12.79 15.76 -8.52
C ALA A 21 11.28 16.00 -8.65
N PHE A 22 10.61 16.16 -7.51
CA PHE A 22 9.21 16.60 -7.52
C PHE A 22 9.18 18.11 -7.79
N ASP A 23 8.59 18.51 -8.91
CA ASP A 23 8.32 19.91 -9.19
C ASP A 23 7.26 20.42 -8.18
N GLN A 24 7.36 21.69 -7.76
CA GLN A 24 6.33 22.33 -6.93
C GLN A 24 5.13 22.68 -7.82
N GLY A 25 4.34 21.66 -8.14
CA GLY A 25 3.15 21.79 -8.97
C GLY A 25 2.01 22.51 -8.25
N GLN A 26 0.96 22.80 -9.02
CA GLN A 26 -0.28 23.39 -8.51
C GLN A 26 -0.89 22.50 -7.40
N THR A 27 -1.28 23.11 -6.29
CA THR A 27 -2.09 22.43 -5.26
C THR A 27 -3.57 22.63 -5.59
N ILE A 28 -4.32 21.55 -5.60
CA ILE A 28 -5.78 21.54 -5.79
C ILE A 28 -6.47 20.84 -4.61
N ALA A 29 -7.66 21.30 -4.25
CA ALA A 29 -8.50 20.66 -3.27
C ALA A 29 -9.56 19.80 -3.97
N PHE A 30 -9.71 18.56 -3.55
CA PHE A 30 -10.74 17.65 -4.04
C PHE A 30 -11.52 17.01 -2.88
N THR A 31 -12.84 17.19 -2.89
CA THR A 31 -13.73 16.53 -1.93
C THR A 31 -14.52 15.43 -2.65
N PRO A 32 -14.36 14.15 -2.26
CA PRO A 32 -15.07 13.07 -2.90
C PRO A 32 -16.59 13.15 -2.61
N ALA A 33 -17.41 13.02 -3.66
CA ALA A 33 -18.87 13.01 -3.56
C ALA A 33 -19.44 11.59 -3.44
N ALA A 34 -18.66 10.57 -3.84
CA ALA A 34 -19.06 9.17 -3.79
C ALA A 34 -17.86 8.26 -3.63
N GLY A 35 -18.07 7.09 -3.08
CA GLY A 35 -17.13 5.98 -3.11
C GLY A 35 -17.54 4.94 -4.14
N VAL A 36 -16.57 4.19 -4.66
CA VAL A 36 -16.78 3.11 -5.61
C VAL A 36 -16.38 1.76 -5.01
N PRO A 37 -17.12 0.66 -5.27
CA PRO A 37 -16.87 -0.61 -4.58
C PRO A 37 -15.76 -1.47 -5.21
N THR A 38 -15.20 -1.03 -6.35
CA THR A 38 -14.26 -1.84 -7.13
C THR A 38 -13.15 -0.98 -7.75
N PHE A 39 -11.98 -1.57 -7.91
CA PHE A 39 -10.92 -1.09 -8.79
C PHE A 39 -11.23 -1.55 -10.22
N ALA A 40 -11.43 -0.63 -11.15
CA ALA A 40 -11.81 -0.93 -12.53
C ALA A 40 -11.54 0.26 -13.46
N VAL A 41 -11.56 0.05 -14.76
CA VAL A 41 -11.61 1.15 -15.73
C VAL A 41 -12.98 1.81 -15.68
N ARG A 42 -13.02 3.12 -15.38
CA ARG A 42 -14.25 3.92 -15.36
C ARG A 42 -13.95 5.40 -15.61
N PRO A 43 -14.99 6.24 -15.90
CA PRO A 43 -14.79 7.69 -16.03
C PRO A 43 -14.12 8.29 -14.80
N PRO A 44 -13.10 9.13 -14.96
CA PRO A 44 -12.40 9.75 -13.85
C PRO A 44 -13.26 10.80 -13.13
N VAL A 45 -13.07 10.90 -11.81
CA VAL A 45 -13.69 11.92 -10.97
C VAL A 45 -12.82 13.18 -10.87
N LEU A 46 -11.55 13.07 -11.24
CA LEU A 46 -10.57 14.14 -11.25
C LEU A 46 -9.54 13.87 -12.34
N THR A 47 -9.11 14.93 -13.05
CA THR A 47 -7.99 14.89 -14.00
C THR A 47 -6.92 15.85 -13.54
N ILE A 48 -5.68 15.36 -13.46
CA ILE A 48 -4.52 16.12 -12.95
C ILE A 48 -3.29 15.91 -13.83
N LYS A 49 -2.38 16.86 -13.79
CA LYS A 49 -1.05 16.75 -14.42
C LYS A 49 -0.04 16.14 -13.46
N PRO A 50 1.02 15.49 -13.96
CA PRO A 50 2.19 15.20 -13.14
C PRO A 50 2.71 16.47 -12.45
N GLY A 51 3.23 16.37 -11.22
CA GLY A 51 3.60 17.49 -10.37
C GLY A 51 2.46 18.02 -9.48
N THR A 52 1.20 17.71 -9.78
CA THR A 52 0.07 18.22 -9.00
C THR A 52 0.05 17.66 -7.58
N ILE A 53 -0.21 18.56 -6.62
CA ILE A 53 -0.50 18.21 -5.24
C ILE A 53 -2.03 18.22 -5.05
N VAL A 54 -2.59 17.16 -4.48
CA VAL A 54 -4.03 17.03 -4.23
C VAL A 54 -4.28 16.94 -2.73
N ASP A 55 -4.96 17.95 -2.18
CA ASP A 55 -5.54 17.90 -0.85
C ASP A 55 -6.93 17.26 -0.92
N THR A 56 -7.12 16.17 -0.20
CA THR A 56 -8.35 15.37 -0.26
C THR A 56 -8.63 14.67 1.07
N LYS A 57 -9.60 13.80 1.08
CA LYS A 57 -9.97 12.95 2.23
C LYS A 57 -10.55 11.64 1.76
N THR A 58 -10.62 10.65 2.65
CA THR A 58 -11.39 9.42 2.38
C THR A 58 -12.88 9.74 2.29
N TYR A 59 -13.60 8.99 1.45
CA TYR A 59 -15.05 9.11 1.38
C TYR A 59 -15.70 8.46 2.60
N SER A 60 -16.70 9.12 3.16
CA SER A 60 -17.57 8.58 4.19
C SER A 60 -18.92 9.28 4.17
N ARG A 61 -19.97 8.59 4.63
CA ARG A 61 -21.33 9.10 4.76
C ARG A 61 -21.96 8.60 6.07
N PRO A 62 -23.02 9.24 6.57
CA PRO A 62 -23.80 8.70 7.69
C PRO A 62 -24.29 7.28 7.39
N GLY A 63 -24.24 6.38 8.38
CA GLY A 63 -24.65 4.99 8.26
C GLY A 63 -23.66 4.08 7.49
N ASP A 64 -22.44 4.52 7.23
CA ASP A 64 -21.39 3.68 6.63
C ASP A 64 -20.79 2.67 7.63
N TYR A 65 -19.75 1.95 7.19
CA TYR A 65 -19.04 0.91 7.94
C TYR A 65 -18.68 1.32 9.39
N TYR A 66 -18.26 2.55 9.60
CA TYR A 66 -17.85 3.08 10.92
C TYR A 66 -19.00 3.21 11.91
N GLU A 67 -20.22 3.24 11.41
CA GLU A 67 -21.47 3.30 12.19
C GLU A 67 -22.24 1.97 12.14
N GLY A 68 -21.61 0.90 11.63
CA GLY A 68 -22.20 -0.44 11.52
C GLY A 68 -22.86 -0.76 10.18
N GLY A 69 -22.74 0.14 9.20
CA GLY A 69 -23.26 -0.03 7.84
C GLY A 69 -22.30 -0.70 6.87
N ALA A 70 -22.46 -0.43 5.58
CA ALA A 70 -21.64 -0.97 4.51
C ALA A 70 -20.34 -0.15 4.32
N TRP A 71 -19.34 -0.78 3.70
CA TRP A 71 -18.11 -0.08 3.26
C TRP A 71 -18.49 1.06 2.30
N PRO A 72 -17.97 2.30 2.52
CA PRO A 72 -18.37 3.45 1.70
C PRO A 72 -17.76 3.45 0.29
N GLY A 73 -16.76 2.62 0.02
CA GLY A 73 -16.04 2.52 -1.24
C GLY A 73 -14.79 3.37 -1.31
N GLU A 74 -14.05 3.19 -2.41
CA GLU A 74 -12.78 3.87 -2.70
C GLU A 74 -13.04 5.24 -3.34
N VAL A 75 -12.11 6.17 -3.15
CA VAL A 75 -12.07 7.45 -3.87
C VAL A 75 -11.34 7.26 -5.18
N GLY A 76 -11.90 7.73 -6.27
CA GLY A 76 -11.29 7.63 -7.60
C GLY A 76 -12.26 7.21 -8.70
N PRO A 77 -11.72 7.01 -9.94
CA PRO A 77 -10.30 7.16 -10.26
C PRO A 77 -9.90 8.61 -10.51
N PHE A 78 -8.63 8.90 -10.23
CA PHE A 78 -7.98 10.11 -10.73
C PHE A 78 -7.24 9.79 -12.02
N HIS A 79 -7.47 10.59 -13.04
CA HIS A 79 -6.77 10.49 -14.32
C HIS A 79 -5.51 11.36 -14.30
N ILE A 80 -4.35 10.75 -14.51
CA ILE A 80 -3.06 11.44 -14.58
C ILE A 80 -2.73 11.72 -16.06
N GLU A 81 -2.72 12.97 -16.47
CA GLU A 81 -2.46 13.36 -17.85
C GLU A 81 -1.11 12.84 -18.33
N GLY A 82 -1.10 12.27 -19.54
CA GLY A 82 0.10 11.72 -20.16
C GLY A 82 0.53 10.34 -19.65
N ALA A 83 -0.12 9.77 -18.64
CA ALA A 83 0.15 8.38 -18.24
C ALA A 83 -0.30 7.40 -19.33
N ALA A 84 0.55 6.43 -19.62
CA ALA A 84 0.31 5.38 -20.61
C ALA A 84 0.67 4.00 -20.04
N ALA A 85 0.10 2.94 -20.60
CA ALA A 85 0.46 1.58 -20.21
C ALA A 85 1.98 1.34 -20.37
N GLY A 86 2.60 0.79 -19.34
CA GLY A 86 4.05 0.58 -19.27
C GLY A 86 4.84 1.73 -18.61
N ASP A 87 4.18 2.80 -18.19
CA ASP A 87 4.77 3.79 -17.28
C ASP A 87 4.68 3.31 -15.82
N THR A 88 5.30 4.06 -14.92
CA THR A 88 5.13 3.92 -13.46
C THR A 88 4.52 5.19 -12.92
N LEU A 89 3.38 5.07 -12.23
CA LEU A 89 2.80 6.16 -11.44
C LEU A 89 3.54 6.26 -10.10
N VAL A 90 3.94 7.47 -9.73
CA VAL A 90 4.60 7.78 -8.46
C VAL A 90 3.64 8.60 -7.61
N VAL A 91 3.31 8.10 -6.41
CA VAL A 91 2.40 8.76 -5.47
C VAL A 91 3.12 8.98 -4.15
N ARG A 92 3.37 10.23 -3.82
CA ARG A 92 3.95 10.62 -2.54
C ARG A 92 2.86 10.98 -1.55
N ILE A 93 2.85 10.36 -0.39
CA ILE A 93 1.90 10.65 0.69
C ILE A 93 2.52 11.75 1.56
N LEU A 94 2.19 13.01 1.25
CA LEU A 94 2.75 14.16 1.95
C LEU A 94 2.13 14.34 3.33
N ARG A 95 0.84 13.97 3.47
CA ARG A 95 0.10 14.10 4.72
C ARG A 95 -0.96 13.01 4.83
N LEU A 96 -1.11 12.46 6.02
CA LEU A 96 -2.19 11.57 6.41
C LEU A 96 -2.59 11.90 7.86
N ARG A 97 -3.77 12.50 8.05
CA ARG A 97 -4.24 12.94 9.37
C ARG A 97 -5.63 12.39 9.63
N LEU A 98 -5.75 11.65 10.72
CA LEU A 98 -7.05 11.15 11.18
C LEU A 98 -7.99 12.34 11.44
N ASN A 99 -9.22 12.22 10.96
CA ASN A 99 -10.24 13.27 11.09
C ASN A 99 -11.50 12.82 11.86
N ARG A 100 -11.42 11.65 12.52
CA ARG A 100 -12.42 11.15 13.49
C ARG A 100 -11.77 10.90 14.86
N ASP A 101 -12.58 10.95 15.90
CA ASP A 101 -12.17 10.61 17.28
C ASP A 101 -12.52 9.16 17.64
N THR A 102 -12.94 8.36 16.64
CA THR A 102 -13.28 6.95 16.79
C THR A 102 -12.72 6.12 15.65
N ALA A 103 -12.45 4.86 15.95
CA ALA A 103 -12.18 3.81 14.97
C ALA A 103 -12.96 2.55 15.34
N VAL A 104 -13.19 1.67 14.36
CA VAL A 104 -13.88 0.40 14.58
C VAL A 104 -12.99 -0.74 14.13
N SER A 105 -12.83 -1.76 14.97
CA SER A 105 -12.35 -3.06 14.54
C SER A 105 -13.43 -4.10 14.73
N ARG A 106 -13.53 -5.08 13.85
CA ARG A 106 -14.61 -6.08 13.95
C ARG A 106 -14.17 -7.46 13.51
N TYR A 107 -14.81 -8.44 14.13
CA TYR A 107 -14.83 -9.83 13.69
C TYR A 107 -16.19 -10.14 13.06
N SER A 108 -16.18 -10.70 11.85
CA SER A 108 -17.39 -11.11 11.12
C SER A 108 -17.23 -12.55 10.62
N PRO A 109 -17.87 -13.55 11.27
CA PRO A 109 -17.80 -14.92 10.78
C PRO A 109 -18.47 -15.05 9.41
N GLY A 110 -17.81 -15.73 8.48
CA GLY A 110 -18.34 -16.01 7.14
C GLY A 110 -18.03 -14.99 6.04
N GLY A 111 -17.39 -13.85 6.40
CA GLY A 111 -16.83 -12.89 5.46
C GLY A 111 -15.30 -12.95 5.53
N ILE A 112 -14.66 -11.81 5.73
CA ILE A 112 -13.28 -11.74 6.20
C ILE A 112 -13.31 -12.13 7.69
N SER A 113 -13.17 -13.42 7.96
CA SER A 113 -13.38 -13.95 9.31
C SER A 113 -12.11 -13.98 10.16
N GLY A 114 -11.04 -13.35 9.69
CA GLY A 114 -9.74 -13.40 10.36
C GLY A 114 -9.07 -14.77 10.28
N VAL A 115 -7.85 -14.85 10.76
CA VAL A 115 -7.04 -16.08 10.71
C VAL A 115 -7.65 -17.19 11.58
N ALA A 116 -8.21 -16.85 12.73
CA ALA A 116 -8.72 -17.81 13.71
C ALA A 116 -10.18 -18.21 13.48
N GLY A 117 -10.88 -17.54 12.58
CA GLY A 117 -12.32 -17.70 12.37
C GLY A 117 -12.71 -18.32 11.02
N ASP A 118 -11.83 -19.08 10.39
CA ASP A 118 -12.07 -19.67 9.06
C ASP A 118 -13.37 -20.46 9.01
N SER A 119 -14.27 -20.03 8.14
CA SER A 119 -15.55 -20.69 7.91
C SER A 119 -15.44 -22.14 7.39
N ARG A 120 -14.28 -22.52 6.85
CA ARG A 120 -14.01 -23.89 6.39
C ARG A 120 -13.96 -24.91 7.50
N THR A 121 -13.78 -24.47 8.74
CA THR A 121 -13.72 -25.34 9.91
C THR A 121 -15.01 -25.37 10.73
N ARG A 122 -16.09 -24.77 10.25
CA ARG A 122 -17.37 -24.66 10.98
C ARG A 122 -17.96 -25.98 11.45
N MET A 123 -17.77 -27.03 10.68
CA MET A 123 -18.25 -28.37 11.09
C MET A 123 -17.50 -28.98 12.28
N LEU A 124 -16.29 -28.47 12.54
CA LEU A 124 -15.42 -28.96 13.61
C LEU A 124 -15.35 -28.03 14.81
N ASN A 125 -15.52 -26.72 14.56
CA ASN A 125 -15.42 -25.68 15.59
C ASN A 125 -16.52 -24.63 15.36
N GLU A 126 -17.22 -24.28 16.44
CA GLU A 126 -18.14 -23.16 16.40
C GLU A 126 -17.37 -21.84 16.25
N PRO A 127 -17.71 -21.00 15.27
CA PRO A 127 -17.06 -19.71 15.11
C PRO A 127 -17.43 -18.80 16.29
N LEU A 128 -16.51 -17.88 16.62
CA LEU A 128 -16.84 -16.82 17.58
C LEU A 128 -18.01 -15.97 17.02
N PRO A 129 -18.88 -15.42 17.88
CA PRO A 129 -19.95 -14.54 17.44
C PRO A 129 -19.38 -13.25 16.83
N ALA A 130 -20.07 -12.73 15.81
CA ALA A 130 -19.73 -11.42 15.24
C ALA A 130 -19.66 -10.35 16.32
N ARG A 131 -18.61 -9.54 16.30
CA ARG A 131 -18.42 -8.49 17.28
C ARG A 131 -17.63 -7.32 16.71
N ALA A 132 -18.16 -6.11 16.94
CA ALA A 132 -17.45 -4.86 16.69
C ALA A 132 -16.90 -4.28 18.00
N PHE A 133 -15.74 -3.64 17.91
CA PHE A 133 -15.10 -2.93 19.01
C PHE A 133 -14.89 -1.48 18.57
N THR A 134 -15.47 -0.54 19.33
CA THR A 134 -15.29 0.89 19.10
C THR A 134 -14.11 1.38 19.93
N TRP A 135 -13.12 1.93 19.26
CA TRP A 135 -11.94 2.55 19.84
C TRP A 135 -12.16 4.06 19.93
N ARG A 136 -11.76 4.68 21.02
CA ARG A 136 -11.60 6.13 21.12
C ARG A 136 -10.21 6.51 20.64
N LEU A 137 -10.11 7.53 19.78
CA LEU A 137 -8.86 8.03 19.25
C LEU A 137 -8.55 9.38 19.90
N ASP A 138 -7.55 9.41 20.78
CA ASP A 138 -6.98 10.65 21.29
C ASP A 138 -5.92 11.12 20.31
N ARG A 139 -6.32 11.99 19.39
CA ARG A 139 -5.45 12.49 18.32
C ARG A 139 -4.37 13.45 18.84
N VAL A 140 -4.56 14.05 20.00
CA VAL A 140 -3.57 14.94 20.63
C VAL A 140 -2.44 14.12 21.25
N ARG A 141 -2.78 13.06 22.01
CA ARG A 141 -1.81 12.13 22.61
C ARG A 141 -1.31 11.08 21.62
N ASN A 142 -1.91 10.99 20.43
CA ASN A 142 -1.66 9.97 19.40
C ASN A 142 -1.82 8.54 19.95
N VAL A 143 -2.91 8.27 20.67
CA VAL A 143 -3.24 6.94 21.23
C VAL A 143 -4.66 6.51 20.90
N GLY A 144 -4.82 5.21 20.62
CA GLY A 144 -6.10 4.51 20.56
C GLY A 144 -6.41 3.87 21.91
N ILE A 145 -7.65 3.97 22.36
CA ILE A 145 -8.10 3.52 23.67
C ILE A 145 -9.26 2.55 23.50
N LEU A 146 -9.13 1.35 24.06
CA LEU A 146 -10.18 0.33 24.07
C LEU A 146 -10.48 -0.14 25.49
N ASP A 147 -11.75 -0.11 25.87
CA ASP A 147 -12.24 -0.71 27.08
C ASP A 147 -12.49 -2.21 26.88
N LEU A 148 -12.00 -3.04 27.80
CA LEU A 148 -12.04 -4.50 27.78
C LEU A 148 -12.73 -5.04 29.05
N PRO A 149 -14.05 -4.85 29.23
CA PRO A 149 -14.73 -5.10 30.50
C PRO A 149 -14.63 -6.56 30.97
N ASN A 150 -14.48 -7.50 30.02
CA ASN A 150 -14.43 -8.95 30.32
C ASN A 150 -12.99 -9.49 30.49
N SER A 151 -11.97 -8.63 30.35
CA SER A 151 -10.56 -9.02 30.47
C SER A 151 -9.98 -8.56 31.81
N ALA A 152 -8.88 -9.16 32.25
CA ALA A 152 -8.16 -8.72 33.45
C ALA A 152 -7.66 -7.27 33.29
N SER A 153 -7.06 -6.95 32.14
CA SER A 153 -6.76 -5.58 31.73
C SER A 153 -8.03 -4.90 31.26
N LYS A 154 -8.69 -4.15 32.12
CA LYS A 154 -9.98 -3.51 31.82
C LYS A 154 -9.93 -2.49 30.71
N ARG A 155 -8.74 -2.01 30.37
CA ARG A 155 -8.46 -1.02 29.32
C ARG A 155 -7.06 -1.20 28.76
N ILE A 156 -6.90 -0.93 27.47
CA ILE A 156 -5.60 -0.77 26.83
C ILE A 156 -5.51 0.58 26.13
N GLU A 157 -4.29 1.12 26.07
CA GLU A 157 -3.93 2.28 25.25
C GLU A 157 -2.77 1.87 24.34
N VAL A 158 -2.88 2.21 23.06
CA VAL A 158 -1.89 1.84 22.06
C VAL A 158 -1.47 3.06 21.24
N PRO A 159 -0.19 3.24 20.90
CA PRO A 159 0.24 4.30 20.00
C PRO A 159 -0.40 4.14 18.62
N LEU A 160 -0.94 5.23 18.08
CA LEU A 160 -1.47 5.24 16.70
C LEU A 160 -0.34 5.30 15.68
N LYS A 161 -0.52 4.60 14.57
CA LYS A 161 0.37 4.61 13.41
C LYS A 161 -0.50 4.61 12.14
N PRO A 162 -1.07 5.77 11.79
CA PRO A 162 -2.00 5.86 10.67
C PRO A 162 -1.37 5.41 9.36
N MET A 163 -2.14 4.66 8.58
CA MET A 163 -1.71 4.13 7.29
C MET A 163 -2.90 4.07 6.32
N LEU A 164 -2.61 3.87 5.03
CA LEU A 164 -3.59 3.73 3.97
C LEU A 164 -3.61 2.26 3.52
N GLY A 165 -4.70 1.56 3.78
CA GLY A 165 -4.87 0.15 3.41
C GLY A 165 -4.99 -0.05 1.92
N ARG A 166 -5.74 0.84 1.24
CA ARG A 166 -6.02 0.74 -0.20
C ARG A 166 -5.37 1.85 -0.98
N ILE A 167 -4.53 1.46 -1.93
CA ILE A 167 -3.90 2.33 -2.92
C ILE A 167 -3.70 1.55 -4.21
N ALA A 168 -4.24 2.03 -5.33
CA ALA A 168 -4.30 1.27 -6.56
C ALA A 168 -4.33 2.14 -7.81
N VAL A 169 -4.09 1.51 -8.94
CA VAL A 169 -4.50 1.95 -10.29
C VAL A 169 -5.58 0.99 -10.82
N ALA A 170 -6.21 1.32 -11.95
CA ALA A 170 -7.10 0.37 -12.61
C ALA A 170 -6.32 -0.89 -13.04
N PRO A 171 -6.84 -2.11 -12.74
CA PRO A 171 -6.21 -3.38 -13.12
C PRO A 171 -6.05 -3.54 -14.62
N ALA A 172 -5.16 -4.45 -15.05
CA ALA A 172 -4.93 -4.74 -16.46
C ALA A 172 -6.20 -5.26 -17.17
N GLY A 173 -6.26 -5.06 -18.48
CA GLY A 173 -7.38 -5.55 -19.30
C GLY A 173 -8.71 -4.86 -18.97
N GLN A 174 -9.78 -5.64 -18.91
CA GLN A 174 -11.14 -5.20 -18.53
C GLN A 174 -11.54 -5.75 -17.16
N GLU A 175 -10.58 -6.09 -16.32
CA GLU A 175 -10.83 -6.67 -15.01
C GLU A 175 -11.40 -5.63 -14.05
N ALA A 176 -12.23 -6.11 -13.13
CA ALA A 176 -12.77 -5.34 -12.02
C ALA A 176 -12.63 -6.15 -10.74
N PHE A 177 -11.85 -5.65 -9.79
CA PHE A 177 -11.66 -6.29 -8.50
C PHE A 177 -12.41 -5.54 -7.40
N GLY A 178 -13.07 -6.27 -6.50
CA GLY A 178 -13.68 -5.70 -5.30
C GLY A 178 -12.64 -5.04 -4.40
N GLY A 179 -13.09 -4.12 -3.54
CA GLY A 179 -12.20 -3.35 -2.65
C GLY A 179 -11.27 -4.18 -1.75
N LEU A 180 -11.58 -5.47 -1.52
CA LEU A 180 -10.76 -6.39 -0.71
C LEU A 180 -9.62 -7.09 -1.48
N TRP A 181 -9.42 -6.79 -2.77
CA TRP A 181 -8.43 -7.50 -3.58
C TRP A 181 -7.12 -6.74 -3.68
N PRO A 182 -6.01 -7.25 -3.12
CA PRO A 182 -4.67 -6.80 -3.46
C PRO A 182 -4.15 -7.57 -4.68
N GLY A 183 -3.30 -6.92 -5.48
CA GLY A 183 -2.70 -7.49 -6.67
C GLY A 183 -1.53 -6.65 -7.21
N ASP A 184 -1.15 -6.95 -8.45
CA ASP A 184 -0.11 -6.21 -9.15
C ASP A 184 -0.48 -4.73 -9.41
N PHE A 185 -1.77 -4.42 -9.43
CA PHE A 185 -2.30 -3.06 -9.55
C PHE A 185 -2.30 -2.24 -8.23
N GLY A 186 -1.84 -2.81 -7.14
CA GLY A 186 -2.04 -2.32 -5.78
C GLY A 186 -3.26 -2.95 -5.14
N GLY A 187 -4.28 -2.16 -4.80
CA GLY A 187 -5.52 -2.65 -4.17
C GLY A 187 -5.46 -2.58 -2.66
N ASN A 188 -6.05 -3.58 -2.00
CA ASN A 188 -6.08 -3.73 -0.54
C ASN A 188 -4.75 -4.31 -0.02
N LEU A 189 -3.69 -3.52 -0.08
CA LEU A 189 -2.36 -3.98 0.34
C LEU A 189 -2.26 -4.19 1.85
N ASP A 190 -3.00 -3.40 2.63
CA ASP A 190 -2.97 -3.34 4.09
C ASP A 190 -1.54 -3.31 4.66
N ALA A 191 -0.67 -2.67 3.89
CA ALA A 191 0.74 -2.55 4.22
C ALA A 191 0.97 -1.29 5.08
N SER A 192 1.29 -1.48 6.35
CA SER A 192 1.51 -0.38 7.30
C SER A 192 2.72 0.53 6.95
N ASP A 193 3.43 0.20 5.89
CA ASP A 193 4.47 1.03 5.28
C ASP A 193 3.90 2.08 4.31
N VAL A 194 2.64 1.95 3.88
CA VAL A 194 1.90 2.95 3.06
C VAL A 194 1.33 4.01 3.99
N LYS A 195 2.15 4.97 4.35
CA LYS A 195 1.85 5.99 5.37
C LYS A 195 2.43 7.36 4.99
N GLU A 196 2.16 8.37 5.81
CA GLU A 196 2.78 9.69 5.63
C GLU A 196 4.31 9.61 5.50
N GLY A 197 4.85 10.31 4.52
CA GLY A 197 6.27 10.33 4.15
C GLY A 197 6.68 9.22 3.19
N ALA A 198 5.84 8.22 2.95
CA ALA A 198 6.14 7.18 1.97
C ALA A 198 5.86 7.64 0.53
N THR A 199 6.64 7.10 -0.40
CA THR A 199 6.40 7.16 -1.85
C THR A 199 5.99 5.78 -2.33
N VAL A 200 4.87 5.70 -3.04
CA VAL A 200 4.35 4.46 -3.62
C VAL A 200 4.48 4.52 -5.14
N TYR A 201 5.01 3.48 -5.73
CA TYR A 201 5.16 3.30 -7.17
C TYR A 201 4.18 2.22 -7.63
N LEU A 202 3.33 2.57 -8.57
CA LEU A 202 2.30 1.66 -9.10
C LEU A 202 2.51 1.44 -10.61
N PRO A 203 2.38 0.21 -11.11
CA PRO A 203 2.44 -0.07 -12.54
C PRO A 203 1.23 0.55 -13.26
N VAL A 204 1.43 1.15 -14.42
CA VAL A 204 0.34 1.72 -15.21
C VAL A 204 -0.09 0.73 -16.29
N PHE A 205 -1.37 0.36 -16.30
CA PHE A 205 -1.97 -0.56 -17.27
C PHE A 205 -2.85 0.15 -18.31
N HIS A 206 -3.34 1.36 -17.98
CA HIS A 206 -4.29 2.11 -18.82
C HIS A 206 -3.86 3.57 -19.00
N PRO A 207 -4.27 4.22 -20.11
CA PRO A 207 -4.14 5.67 -20.24
C PRO A 207 -4.73 6.39 -19.01
N GLY A 208 -3.99 7.34 -18.47
CA GLY A 208 -4.37 8.07 -17.28
C GLY A 208 -4.14 7.33 -15.96
N ALA A 209 -3.55 6.14 -15.96
CA ALA A 209 -3.31 5.28 -14.80
C ALA A 209 -4.59 4.90 -14.02
N LEU A 210 -5.52 5.84 -13.83
CA LEU A 210 -6.79 5.68 -13.12
C LEU A 210 -6.55 5.29 -11.64
N PHE A 211 -6.04 6.24 -10.88
CA PHE A 211 -5.63 6.05 -9.48
C PHE A 211 -6.80 6.04 -8.51
N TYR A 212 -6.74 5.12 -7.52
CA TYR A 212 -7.71 4.95 -6.44
C TYR A 212 -7.03 4.94 -5.07
N PHE A 213 -7.76 5.35 -4.03
CA PHE A 213 -7.33 5.22 -2.64
C PHE A 213 -8.52 5.13 -1.69
N GLY A 214 -8.29 4.58 -0.49
CA GLY A 214 -9.30 4.46 0.55
C GLY A 214 -8.76 3.73 1.77
N ASP A 215 -9.66 3.36 2.69
CA ASP A 215 -9.35 2.41 3.75
C ASP A 215 -8.21 2.86 4.67
N VAL A 216 -8.47 3.87 5.47
CA VAL A 216 -7.49 4.36 6.44
C VAL A 216 -7.62 3.60 7.74
N HIS A 217 -6.51 3.04 8.19
CA HIS A 217 -6.39 2.46 9.52
C HIS A 217 -5.63 3.41 10.45
N ALA A 218 -6.16 3.65 11.64
CA ALA A 218 -5.44 4.40 12.67
C ALA A 218 -4.27 3.58 13.24
N LEU A 219 -4.38 2.24 13.17
CA LEU A 219 -3.37 1.26 13.54
C LEU A 219 -3.74 -0.09 12.93
N GLN A 220 -2.74 -0.86 12.53
CA GLN A 220 -2.89 -2.26 12.14
C GLN A 220 -1.68 -3.07 12.62
N GLY A 221 -1.93 -4.25 13.16
CA GLY A 221 -0.90 -5.26 13.44
C GLY A 221 -0.59 -6.09 12.20
N ASP A 222 0.59 -6.70 12.16
CA ASP A 222 0.99 -7.56 11.05
C ASP A 222 -0.01 -8.72 10.87
N GLY A 223 -0.35 -8.99 9.62
CA GLY A 223 -1.31 -10.02 9.21
C GLY A 223 -2.78 -9.58 9.24
N GLU A 224 -3.11 -8.48 9.89
CA GLU A 224 -4.50 -8.02 10.05
C GLU A 224 -5.46 -9.10 10.56
N ILE A 225 -4.99 -9.88 11.51
CA ILE A 225 -5.47 -11.23 11.84
C ILE A 225 -6.95 -11.36 12.25
N ILE A 226 -7.62 -10.28 12.60
CA ILE A 226 -9.07 -10.29 12.89
C ILE A 226 -9.92 -9.97 11.64
N GLY A 227 -9.29 -9.53 10.54
CA GLY A 227 -9.95 -9.11 9.30
C GLY A 227 -10.36 -7.64 9.28
N SER A 228 -9.77 -6.83 10.13
CA SER A 228 -9.85 -5.37 10.09
C SER A 228 -8.71 -4.74 10.89
N GLY A 229 -8.23 -3.58 10.43
CA GLY A 229 -7.41 -2.68 11.23
C GLY A 229 -8.25 -1.88 12.24
N LEU A 230 -7.75 -0.74 12.72
CA LEU A 230 -8.55 0.28 13.37
C LEU A 230 -9.13 1.21 12.29
N GLU A 231 -10.24 0.80 11.74
CA GLU A 231 -10.91 1.42 10.60
C GLU A 231 -11.40 2.82 10.94
N THR A 232 -10.99 3.80 10.16
CA THR A 232 -11.36 5.20 10.37
C THR A 232 -11.26 6.02 9.09
N THR A 233 -11.27 7.34 9.18
CA THR A 233 -11.15 8.27 8.05
C THR A 233 -10.02 9.26 8.26
N ALA A 234 -9.50 9.82 7.17
CA ALA A 234 -8.43 10.81 7.23
C ALA A 234 -8.55 11.88 6.15
N ASP A 235 -7.92 13.01 6.43
CA ASP A 235 -7.51 13.98 5.43
C ASP A 235 -6.14 13.60 4.89
N LEU A 236 -5.96 13.72 3.57
CA LEU A 236 -4.80 13.24 2.84
C LEU A 236 -4.27 14.33 1.91
N THR A 237 -2.97 14.37 1.74
CA THR A 237 -2.31 15.16 0.70
C THR A 237 -1.40 14.25 -0.09
N PHE A 238 -1.65 14.14 -1.39
CA PHE A 238 -0.85 13.37 -2.32
C PHE A 238 -0.12 14.30 -3.30
N GLN A 239 1.06 13.89 -3.73
CA GLN A 239 1.72 14.44 -4.90
C GLN A 239 1.92 13.34 -5.93
N PHE A 240 1.67 13.65 -7.20
CA PHE A 240 1.68 12.70 -8.30
C PHE A 240 2.77 13.00 -9.31
N GLU A 241 3.54 11.97 -9.71
CA GLU A 241 4.53 12.03 -10.79
C GLU A 241 4.45 10.81 -11.69
N LEU A 242 5.11 10.86 -12.84
CA LEU A 242 5.21 9.76 -13.78
C LEU A 242 6.67 9.47 -14.13
N ILE A 243 7.04 8.20 -14.12
CA ILE A 243 8.26 7.72 -14.75
C ILE A 243 7.87 7.10 -16.09
N LYS A 244 8.14 7.82 -17.17
CA LYS A 244 7.77 7.42 -18.51
C LYS A 244 8.61 6.24 -18.99
N GLY A 245 7.93 5.23 -19.60
CA GLY A 245 8.59 4.07 -20.19
C GLY A 245 9.27 3.12 -19.19
N LYS A 246 9.15 3.37 -17.89
CA LYS A 246 9.67 2.49 -16.84
C LYS A 246 8.57 1.56 -16.36
N ARG A 247 8.64 0.31 -16.78
CA ARG A 247 7.69 -0.72 -16.38
C ARG A 247 8.15 -1.40 -15.09
N ILE A 248 7.31 -1.39 -14.06
CA ILE A 248 7.40 -2.25 -12.89
C ILE A 248 6.27 -3.28 -12.94
N ARG A 249 6.42 -4.41 -12.25
CA ARG A 249 5.41 -5.48 -12.28
C ARG A 249 4.55 -5.52 -11.03
N TRP A 250 5.06 -5.02 -9.91
CA TRP A 250 4.39 -5.02 -8.62
C TRP A 250 4.56 -3.68 -7.92
N PRO A 251 3.66 -3.30 -7.01
CA PRO A 251 3.79 -2.08 -6.24
C PRO A 251 5.09 -2.03 -5.44
N ARG A 252 5.74 -0.86 -5.48
CA ARG A 252 6.94 -0.56 -4.71
C ARG A 252 6.63 0.54 -3.71
N ILE A 253 7.29 0.50 -2.56
CA ILE A 253 7.15 1.50 -1.51
C ILE A 253 8.55 1.97 -1.14
N GLU A 254 8.70 3.25 -0.94
CA GLU A 254 9.96 3.85 -0.49
C GLU A 254 9.69 4.74 0.71
N SER A 255 10.48 4.55 1.76
CA SER A 255 10.53 5.40 2.95
C SER A 255 11.89 6.08 3.05
N ASP A 256 12.10 6.86 4.10
CA ASP A 256 13.42 7.46 4.37
C ASP A 256 14.51 6.40 4.58
N THR A 257 14.14 5.22 5.07
CA THR A 257 15.09 4.18 5.50
C THR A 257 15.14 2.94 4.61
N HIS A 258 14.08 2.64 3.87
CA HIS A 258 13.95 1.40 3.10
C HIS A 258 13.38 1.61 1.71
N ILE A 259 13.81 0.76 0.78
CA ILE A 259 13.06 0.42 -0.42
C ILE A 259 12.34 -0.92 -0.17
N MET A 260 11.12 -1.06 -0.69
CA MET A 260 10.23 -2.16 -0.35
C MET A 260 9.38 -2.56 -1.56
N VAL A 261 9.02 -3.83 -1.63
CA VAL A 261 8.10 -4.34 -2.65
C VAL A 261 6.96 -5.09 -1.98
N ALA A 262 5.74 -4.78 -2.38
CA ALA A 262 4.55 -5.52 -1.98
C ALA A 262 4.22 -6.60 -3.02
N GLY A 263 4.22 -7.86 -2.60
CA GLY A 263 3.76 -9.00 -3.39
C GLY A 263 2.46 -9.54 -2.81
N SER A 264 1.45 -9.77 -3.66
CA SER A 264 0.13 -10.22 -3.20
C SER A 264 -0.33 -11.47 -3.95
N MET A 265 -0.46 -12.59 -3.25
CA MET A 265 -0.84 -13.90 -3.82
C MET A 265 -1.27 -14.89 -2.73
N ARG A 266 -1.95 -15.94 -3.12
CA ARG A 266 -2.12 -17.17 -2.32
C ARG A 266 -1.45 -18.36 -3.03
N PRO A 267 -0.79 -19.25 -2.29
CA PRO A 267 -0.53 -19.22 -0.85
C PRO A 267 0.51 -18.14 -0.46
N LEU A 268 0.67 -17.90 0.84
CA LEU A 268 1.57 -16.86 1.40
C LEU A 268 3.01 -16.95 0.89
N ILE A 269 3.52 -18.16 0.66
CA ILE A 269 4.87 -18.38 0.14
C ILE A 269 5.05 -17.79 -1.28
N ASP A 270 4.00 -17.73 -2.08
CA ASP A 270 4.09 -17.14 -3.43
C ASP A 270 4.07 -15.61 -3.36
N ALA A 271 3.31 -15.02 -2.41
CA ALA A 271 3.42 -13.58 -2.12
C ALA A 271 4.84 -13.20 -1.69
N LEU A 272 5.46 -14.01 -0.82
CA LEU A 272 6.85 -13.82 -0.38
C LEU A 272 7.84 -13.90 -1.56
N ARG A 273 7.70 -14.90 -2.44
CA ARG A 273 8.54 -15.06 -3.63
C ARG A 273 8.44 -13.86 -4.54
N ILE A 274 7.23 -13.39 -4.81
CA ILE A 274 7.00 -12.19 -5.64
C ILE A 274 7.71 -10.99 -5.03
N ALA A 275 7.50 -10.71 -3.75
CA ALA A 275 8.07 -9.55 -3.08
C ALA A 275 9.61 -9.55 -3.14
N TYR A 276 10.26 -10.68 -2.85
CA TYR A 276 11.72 -10.77 -2.89
C TYR A 276 12.30 -10.76 -4.31
N VAL A 277 11.68 -11.45 -5.26
CA VAL A 277 12.14 -11.44 -6.66
C VAL A 277 12.09 -10.02 -7.22
N GLU A 278 10.99 -9.30 -7.02
CA GLU A 278 10.84 -7.92 -7.49
C GLU A 278 11.78 -6.94 -6.76
N LEU A 279 12.09 -7.18 -5.48
CA LEU A 279 13.06 -6.38 -4.73
C LEU A 279 14.48 -6.58 -5.28
N ILE A 280 14.87 -7.82 -5.60
CA ILE A 280 16.16 -8.13 -6.22
C ILE A 280 16.23 -7.50 -7.62
N GLU A 281 15.19 -7.64 -8.44
CA GLU A 281 15.14 -6.99 -9.76
C GLU A 281 15.23 -5.46 -9.65
N TRP A 282 14.67 -4.87 -8.61
CA TRP A 282 14.81 -3.43 -8.37
C TRP A 282 16.26 -3.03 -8.03
N LEU A 283 16.93 -3.80 -7.17
CA LEU A 283 18.35 -3.58 -6.85
C LEU A 283 19.25 -3.70 -8.09
N VAL A 284 18.97 -4.67 -8.96
CA VAL A 284 19.70 -4.85 -10.23
C VAL A 284 19.45 -3.69 -11.18
N ALA A 285 18.18 -3.37 -11.43
CA ALA A 285 17.82 -2.43 -12.48
C ALA A 285 18.17 -0.98 -12.14
N ASP A 286 18.00 -0.57 -10.88
CA ASP A 286 18.09 0.83 -10.47
C ASP A 286 19.39 1.14 -9.69
N TYR A 287 19.99 0.14 -9.05
CA TYR A 287 21.15 0.33 -8.19
C TYR A 287 22.39 -0.41 -8.65
N GLY A 288 22.33 -1.11 -9.80
CA GLY A 288 23.50 -1.71 -10.45
C GLY A 288 24.11 -2.92 -9.73
N PHE A 289 23.35 -3.58 -8.84
CA PHE A 289 23.80 -4.83 -8.25
C PHE A 289 23.87 -5.95 -9.30
N ASP A 290 24.86 -6.84 -9.19
CA ASP A 290 24.75 -8.16 -9.83
C ASP A 290 23.60 -8.93 -9.20
N LYS A 291 22.91 -9.73 -10.00
CA LYS A 291 21.70 -10.43 -9.54
C LYS A 291 21.98 -11.43 -8.41
N MET A 292 23.07 -12.19 -8.50
CA MET A 292 23.42 -13.18 -7.48
C MET A 292 23.91 -12.48 -6.21
N GLU A 293 24.68 -11.40 -6.35
CA GLU A 293 25.13 -10.59 -5.22
C GLU A 293 23.94 -9.91 -4.52
N ALA A 294 22.98 -9.35 -5.27
CA ALA A 294 21.74 -8.81 -4.71
C ALA A 294 20.98 -9.87 -3.92
N PHE A 295 20.83 -11.08 -4.49
CA PHE A 295 20.17 -12.18 -3.79
C PHE A 295 20.91 -12.58 -2.51
N GLN A 296 22.24 -12.68 -2.56
CA GLN A 296 23.06 -12.96 -1.39
C GLN A 296 22.91 -11.90 -0.30
N VAL A 297 22.96 -10.62 -0.65
CA VAL A 297 22.87 -9.52 0.32
C VAL A 297 21.46 -9.43 0.91
N VAL A 298 20.42 -9.51 0.06
CA VAL A 298 19.02 -9.52 0.53
C VAL A 298 18.76 -10.68 1.47
N SER A 299 19.35 -11.85 1.25
CA SER A 299 19.22 -13.00 2.16
C SER A 299 19.76 -12.73 3.57
N GLN A 300 20.72 -11.82 3.73
CA GLN A 300 21.36 -11.52 5.01
C GLN A 300 20.72 -10.32 5.75
N VAL A 301 20.32 -9.30 4.99
CA VAL A 301 19.87 -8.00 5.56
C VAL A 301 18.42 -7.66 5.23
N GLY A 302 17.80 -8.42 4.35
CA GLY A 302 16.41 -8.20 3.98
C GLY A 302 15.48 -8.45 5.15
N GLU A 303 14.49 -7.57 5.27
CA GLU A 303 13.40 -7.71 6.22
C GLU A 303 12.13 -8.08 5.47
N VAL A 304 11.18 -8.70 6.16
CA VAL A 304 9.88 -9.03 5.60
C VAL A 304 8.77 -8.76 6.60
N ARG A 305 7.67 -8.22 6.09
CA ARG A 305 6.43 -8.07 6.85
C ARG A 305 5.32 -8.84 6.15
N VAL A 306 4.54 -9.56 6.92
CA VAL A 306 3.25 -10.08 6.47
C VAL A 306 2.21 -8.99 6.73
N ALA A 307 1.75 -8.32 5.68
CA ALA A 307 0.87 -7.18 5.79
C ALA A 307 -0.57 -7.61 6.10
N ASN A 308 -1.15 -8.52 5.29
CA ASN A 308 -2.41 -9.17 5.60
C ASN A 308 -2.41 -10.66 5.19
N VAL A 309 -3.25 -11.47 5.86
CA VAL A 309 -3.50 -12.88 5.55
C VAL A 309 -5.00 -13.22 5.59
N VAL A 310 -5.85 -12.23 5.43
CA VAL A 310 -7.30 -12.35 5.57
C VAL A 310 -8.03 -12.08 4.26
N ASP A 311 -7.41 -11.35 3.35
CA ASP A 311 -7.92 -10.97 2.04
C ASP A 311 -7.93 -12.12 1.02
N PRO A 312 -8.57 -11.94 -0.15
CA PRO A 312 -8.54 -12.91 -1.24
C PRO A 312 -7.12 -13.31 -1.67
N ASN A 313 -6.18 -12.37 -1.73
CA ASN A 313 -4.73 -12.60 -1.79
C ASN A 313 -4.10 -12.14 -0.48
N TYR A 314 -3.01 -12.79 -0.07
CA TYR A 314 -2.20 -12.37 1.07
C TYR A 314 -1.13 -11.39 0.62
N THR A 315 -0.86 -10.34 1.39
CA THR A 315 0.17 -9.36 1.05
C THR A 315 1.40 -9.51 1.94
N VAL A 316 2.56 -9.57 1.30
CA VAL A 316 3.88 -9.58 1.93
C VAL A 316 4.68 -8.39 1.42
N VAL A 317 5.37 -7.69 2.31
CA VAL A 317 6.27 -6.58 1.99
C VAL A 317 7.70 -6.97 2.30
N ALA A 318 8.52 -7.17 1.26
CA ALA A 318 9.97 -7.36 1.40
C ALA A 318 10.68 -6.00 1.39
N LYS A 319 11.70 -5.84 2.24
CA LYS A 319 12.37 -4.57 2.50
C LYS A 319 13.89 -4.70 2.41
N PHE A 320 14.53 -3.63 1.95
CA PHE A 320 15.98 -3.50 1.91
C PHE A 320 16.41 -2.13 2.46
N PRO A 321 17.40 -2.07 3.38
CA PRO A 321 17.85 -0.82 3.98
C PRO A 321 18.54 0.10 2.97
N LYS A 322 18.07 1.34 2.84
CA LYS A 322 18.68 2.36 1.94
C LYS A 322 20.14 2.71 2.31
N ALA A 323 20.52 2.52 3.56
CA ALA A 323 21.89 2.73 4.01
C ALA A 323 22.93 1.82 3.33
N LEU A 324 22.47 0.71 2.72
CA LEU A 324 23.32 -0.25 2.01
C LEU A 324 23.26 -0.07 0.48
N LEU A 325 22.49 0.89 -0.02
CA LEU A 325 22.46 1.20 -1.45
C LEU A 325 23.73 1.92 -1.87
N PRO A 326 24.22 1.74 -3.10
CA PRO A 326 25.31 2.51 -3.66
C PRO A 326 25.03 4.02 -3.60
N ARG A 327 26.06 4.81 -3.31
CA ARG A 327 25.99 6.28 -3.27
C ARG A 327 26.23 6.88 -4.65
#